data_9714bdd6f8bf8e56d9c420927eaeea5a
#
_entry.id   9714bdd6f8bf8e56d9c420927eaeea5a
#
_cell.length_a   1.000
_cell.length_b   1.000
_cell.length_c   1.000
_cell.angle_alpha   90.00
_cell.angle_beta   90.00
_cell.angle_gamma   90.00
#
_symmetry.space_group_name_H-M   'P 1'
#
loop_
_entity.id
_entity.type
_entity.pdbx_description
1 polymer ?
#
loop_
_entity_poly.entity_id
_entity_poly.type
_entity_poly.pdbx_seq_one_letter_code
_entity_poly.pdbx_strand_id
1 'polypeptide(L)'
;MPHASVAGLRVSYETDGKGEPLLLIPGLGDDHHVFDPLREAARGQHRLILVDNRDAGASDEASAPYGTAEMAQDALAVLEQLGVGRFHVLGVSMGGAIAQQVALQAPDRVASLVLVSTWGRTDPFLNAVFEGWRLMISRLTPGQFLATQAPWLLSPRFLASPTPELVALEKGMRERGWPRSVPAFERQVGACIAHDVLGVLAILQTPTLVLTGEDDILTPPRYGRALAAMLGRAELGLLTGVGHACLLESPKPFAERVLRFLARHAQARGEAA
;
A
#
# COMPACT_ATOMS: atom_id res chain seq x y z
N MET A 1 17.85 -4.59 -9.10
CA MET A 1 16.66 -3.78 -9.38
C MET A 1 17.10 -2.34 -9.63
N PRO A 2 16.44 -1.59 -10.53
CA PRO A 2 16.66 -0.16 -10.67
C PRO A 2 16.28 0.58 -9.37
N HIS A 3 16.85 1.77 -9.18
CA HIS A 3 16.58 2.61 -8.01
C HIS A 3 16.58 4.09 -8.39
N ALA A 4 15.78 4.87 -7.67
CA ALA A 4 15.82 6.32 -7.67
C ALA A 4 16.62 6.82 -6.47
N SER A 5 17.36 7.92 -6.62
CA SER A 5 18.09 8.55 -5.51
C SER A 5 17.27 9.69 -4.95
N VAL A 6 16.92 9.60 -3.66
CA VAL A 6 16.10 10.61 -2.96
C VAL A 6 16.74 10.92 -1.62
N ALA A 7 17.11 12.18 -1.40
CA ALA A 7 17.72 12.64 -0.14
C ALA A 7 18.85 11.72 0.37
N GLY A 8 19.66 11.18 -0.54
CA GLY A 8 20.79 10.30 -0.21
C GLY A 8 20.41 8.82 -0.01
N LEU A 9 19.15 8.44 -0.14
CA LEU A 9 18.69 7.06 -0.13
C LEU A 9 18.44 6.54 -1.54
N ARG A 10 18.69 5.25 -1.77
CA ARG A 10 18.26 4.54 -2.97
C ARG A 10 16.91 3.88 -2.70
N VAL A 11 15.90 4.33 -3.44
CA VAL A 11 14.55 3.75 -3.42
C VAL A 11 14.43 2.79 -4.60
N SER A 12 14.28 1.51 -4.30
CA SER A 12 14.19 0.45 -5.31
C SER A 12 12.79 0.41 -5.92
N TYR A 13 12.73 0.10 -7.21
CA TYR A 13 11.47 -0.09 -7.92
C TYR A 13 11.59 -1.13 -9.03
N GLU A 14 10.45 -1.63 -9.45
CA GLU A 14 10.30 -2.46 -10.64
C GLU A 14 9.27 -1.85 -11.59
N THR A 15 9.39 -2.08 -12.88
CA THR A 15 8.37 -1.70 -13.86
C THR A 15 7.97 -2.93 -14.67
N ASP A 16 6.65 -3.10 -14.87
CA ASP A 16 6.11 -4.21 -15.66
C ASP A 16 4.93 -3.72 -16.52
N GLY A 17 4.78 -4.32 -17.69
CA GLY A 17 3.69 -4.01 -18.60
C GLY A 17 3.85 -2.71 -19.39
N LYS A 18 2.76 -2.34 -20.07
CA LYS A 18 2.63 -1.15 -20.93
C LYS A 18 1.23 -0.56 -20.75
N GLY A 19 1.07 0.73 -21.05
CA GLY A 19 -0.20 1.43 -20.92
C GLY A 19 -0.12 2.56 -19.91
N GLU A 20 -1.26 2.90 -19.30
CA GLU A 20 -1.31 3.98 -18.32
C GLU A 20 -0.50 3.64 -17.06
N PRO A 21 0.29 4.59 -16.55
CA PRO A 21 1.10 4.35 -15.35
C PRO A 21 0.23 4.10 -14.12
N LEU A 22 0.52 3.03 -13.40
CA LEU A 22 -0.07 2.69 -12.11
C LEU A 22 1.03 2.50 -11.07
N LEU A 23 1.14 3.46 -10.15
CA LEU A 23 2.04 3.39 -9.01
C LEU A 23 1.43 2.47 -7.94
N LEU A 24 2.22 1.49 -7.46
CA LEU A 24 1.82 0.51 -6.45
C LEU A 24 2.70 0.66 -5.22
N ILE A 25 2.08 0.95 -4.06
CA ILE A 25 2.78 1.24 -2.80
C ILE A 25 2.39 0.20 -1.75
N PRO A 26 3.34 -0.64 -1.28
CA PRO A 26 3.08 -1.73 -0.34
C PRO A 26 2.88 -1.25 1.11
N GLY A 27 2.42 -2.17 1.96
CA GLY A 27 2.16 -1.96 3.37
C GLY A 27 3.40 -1.92 4.25
N LEU A 28 3.17 -1.90 5.57
CA LEU A 28 4.21 -1.90 6.60
C LEU A 28 5.04 -3.19 6.52
N GLY A 29 6.35 -3.04 6.31
CA GLY A 29 7.29 -4.13 6.21
C GLY A 29 7.26 -4.91 4.88
N ASP A 30 6.24 -4.70 4.06
CA ASP A 30 6.10 -5.40 2.78
C ASP A 30 7.03 -4.83 1.70
N ASP A 31 7.35 -5.68 0.73
CA ASP A 31 7.98 -5.31 -0.53
C ASP A 31 6.97 -5.38 -1.70
N HIS A 32 7.42 -5.03 -2.89
CA HIS A 32 6.59 -4.99 -4.10
C HIS A 32 5.94 -6.34 -4.48
N HIS A 33 6.43 -7.47 -3.98
CA HIS A 33 5.87 -8.80 -4.27
C HIS A 33 4.44 -8.99 -3.72
N VAL A 34 4.01 -8.17 -2.76
CA VAL A 34 2.60 -8.21 -2.30
C VAL A 34 1.62 -7.96 -3.45
N PHE A 35 2.06 -7.32 -4.54
CA PHE A 35 1.25 -7.03 -5.72
C PHE A 35 1.30 -8.10 -6.83
N ASP A 36 2.02 -9.20 -6.65
CA ASP A 36 2.13 -10.25 -7.68
C ASP A 36 0.75 -10.76 -8.16
N PRO A 37 -0.29 -10.92 -7.30
CA PRO A 37 -1.62 -11.29 -7.75
C PRO A 37 -2.30 -10.23 -8.65
N LEU A 38 -2.08 -8.95 -8.39
CA LEU A 38 -2.60 -7.86 -9.22
C LEU A 38 -1.80 -7.70 -10.52
N ARG A 39 -0.50 -7.94 -10.48
CA ARG A 39 0.42 -7.84 -11.61
C ARG A 39 -0.07 -8.70 -12.79
N GLU A 40 -0.45 -9.95 -12.53
CA GLU A 40 -0.95 -10.84 -13.56
C GLU A 40 -2.27 -10.33 -14.17
N ALA A 41 -3.20 -9.89 -13.33
CA ALA A 41 -4.50 -9.39 -13.78
C ALA A 41 -4.41 -8.07 -14.58
N ALA A 42 -3.46 -7.19 -14.24
CA ALA A 42 -3.25 -5.88 -14.87
C ALA A 42 -2.37 -5.95 -16.14
N ARG A 43 -1.78 -7.12 -16.45
CA ARG A 43 -0.88 -7.31 -17.58
C ARG A 43 -1.53 -6.88 -18.90
N GLY A 44 -0.83 -6.01 -19.63
CA GLY A 44 -1.29 -5.48 -20.93
C GLY A 44 -2.28 -4.30 -20.85
N GLN A 45 -2.73 -3.92 -19.66
CA GLN A 45 -3.64 -2.78 -19.46
C GLN A 45 -2.92 -1.57 -18.87
N HIS A 46 -1.97 -1.79 -17.94
CA HIS A 46 -1.25 -0.75 -17.23
C HIS A 46 0.26 -0.97 -17.27
N ARG A 47 1.02 0.13 -17.25
CA ARG A 47 2.44 0.13 -16.89
C ARG A 47 2.53 0.22 -15.38
N LEU A 48 2.80 -0.90 -14.73
CA LEU A 48 2.96 -0.99 -13.28
C LEU A 48 4.31 -0.40 -12.87
N ILE A 49 4.31 0.39 -11.82
CA ILE A 49 5.49 0.96 -11.17
C ILE A 49 5.40 0.54 -9.70
N LEU A 50 6.17 -0.47 -9.34
CA LEU A 50 6.13 -1.11 -8.04
C LEU A 50 7.33 -0.64 -7.24
N VAL A 51 7.09 0.05 -6.13
CA VAL A 51 8.16 0.58 -5.28
C VAL A 51 8.36 -0.31 -4.05
N ASP A 52 9.60 -0.42 -3.61
CA ASP A 52 9.89 -0.83 -2.23
C ASP A 52 10.03 0.45 -1.40
N ASN A 53 9.23 0.57 -0.36
CA ASN A 53 9.35 1.71 0.54
C ASN A 53 10.74 1.74 1.18
N ARG A 54 11.25 2.95 1.57
CA ARG A 54 12.45 3.01 2.42
C ARG A 54 12.29 2.06 3.60
N ASP A 55 13.37 1.45 4.06
CA ASP A 55 13.38 0.46 5.14
C ASP A 55 12.71 -0.89 4.79
N ALA A 56 12.38 -1.15 3.52
CA ALA A 56 11.79 -2.42 3.08
C ALA A 56 12.40 -2.90 1.76
N GLY A 57 12.24 -4.19 1.47
CA GLY A 57 12.66 -4.82 0.22
C GLY A 57 14.12 -4.53 -0.13
N ALA A 58 14.38 -4.06 -1.35
CA ALA A 58 15.70 -3.72 -1.86
C ALA A 58 16.06 -2.22 -1.71
N SER A 59 15.20 -1.42 -1.07
CA SER A 59 15.47 -0.02 -0.76
C SER A 59 16.44 0.13 0.40
N ASP A 60 17.15 1.26 0.46
CA ASP A 60 18.07 1.55 1.56
C ASP A 60 17.32 1.77 2.89
N GLU A 61 18.03 1.50 3.99
CA GLU A 61 17.56 1.87 5.31
C GLU A 61 17.81 3.35 5.59
N ALA A 62 16.79 4.00 6.15
CA ALA A 62 16.92 5.38 6.60
C ALA A 62 17.77 5.48 7.87
N SER A 63 18.50 6.58 8.02
CA SER A 63 19.32 6.86 9.20
C SER A 63 18.59 7.62 10.30
N ALA A 64 17.39 8.14 10.02
CA ALA A 64 16.59 8.95 10.93
C ALA A 64 15.09 8.62 10.80
N PRO A 65 14.26 8.95 11.82
CA PRO A 65 12.81 8.87 11.71
C PRO A 65 12.26 9.71 10.55
N TYR A 66 11.12 9.30 10.02
CA TYR A 66 10.41 9.94 8.91
C TYR A 66 8.91 9.70 9.06
N GLY A 67 8.11 10.39 8.26
CA GLY A 67 6.67 10.17 8.14
C GLY A 67 6.25 9.67 6.77
N THR A 68 4.95 9.47 6.60
CA THR A 68 4.35 9.07 5.31
C THR A 68 4.53 10.13 4.23
N ALA A 69 4.75 11.40 4.60
CA ALA A 69 5.01 12.48 3.65
C ALA A 69 6.35 12.33 2.93
N GLU A 70 7.43 11.98 3.66
CA GLU A 70 8.74 11.69 3.09
C GLU A 70 8.71 10.42 2.22
N MET A 71 7.95 9.40 2.62
CA MET A 71 7.77 8.20 1.81
C MET A 71 7.02 8.50 0.50
N ALA A 72 6.08 9.44 0.51
CA ALA A 72 5.43 9.91 -0.71
C ALA A 72 6.41 10.65 -1.64
N GLN A 73 7.33 11.43 -1.10
CA GLN A 73 8.40 12.07 -1.90
C GLN A 73 9.29 11.03 -2.58
N ASP A 74 9.59 9.91 -1.91
CA ASP A 74 10.34 8.81 -2.51
C ASP A 74 9.61 8.24 -3.74
N ALA A 75 8.33 7.95 -3.59
CA ALA A 75 7.52 7.41 -4.67
C ALA A 75 7.39 8.40 -5.84
N LEU A 76 7.24 9.70 -5.54
CA LEU A 76 7.20 10.75 -6.56
C LEU A 76 8.53 10.90 -7.30
N ALA A 77 9.66 10.77 -6.61
CA ALA A 77 10.98 10.82 -7.24
C ALA A 77 11.23 9.63 -8.18
N VAL A 78 10.71 8.43 -7.85
CA VAL A 78 10.72 7.30 -8.80
C VAL A 78 9.96 7.66 -10.07
N LEU A 79 8.79 8.27 -9.96
CA LEU A 79 8.00 8.71 -11.11
C LEU A 79 8.70 9.80 -11.93
N GLU A 80 9.39 10.73 -11.28
CA GLU A 80 10.18 11.76 -11.95
C GLU A 80 11.33 11.15 -12.75
N GLN A 81 12.10 10.24 -12.15
CA GLN A 81 13.18 9.52 -12.84
C GLN A 81 12.68 8.73 -14.06
N LEU A 82 11.45 8.21 -14.00
CA LEU A 82 10.83 7.48 -15.10
C LEU A 82 10.16 8.38 -16.15
N GLY A 83 10.17 9.71 -15.96
CA GLY A 83 9.50 10.67 -16.84
C GLY A 83 7.98 10.52 -16.85
N VAL A 84 7.39 10.03 -15.76
CA VAL A 84 5.95 9.82 -15.64
C VAL A 84 5.27 11.10 -15.19
N GLY A 85 4.48 11.71 -16.05
CA GLY A 85 3.75 12.95 -15.76
C GLY A 85 2.49 12.67 -14.93
N ARG A 86 1.50 12.02 -15.52
CA ARG A 86 0.22 11.68 -14.89
C ARG A 86 0.09 10.18 -14.69
N PHE A 87 -0.48 9.76 -13.56
CA PHE A 87 -0.52 8.36 -13.14
C PHE A 87 -1.71 8.06 -12.24
N HIS A 88 -2.07 6.79 -12.16
CA HIS A 88 -2.93 6.24 -11.10
C HIS A 88 -2.05 5.82 -9.93
N VAL A 89 -2.59 5.85 -8.71
CA VAL A 89 -1.88 5.33 -7.53
C VAL A 89 -2.77 4.38 -6.73
N LEU A 90 -2.21 3.25 -6.34
CA LEU A 90 -2.83 2.29 -5.43
C LEU A 90 -1.89 2.05 -4.26
N GLY A 91 -2.42 2.21 -3.05
CA GLY A 91 -1.68 1.90 -1.82
C GLY A 91 -2.47 0.99 -0.90
N VAL A 92 -1.76 0.04 -0.28
CA VAL A 92 -2.31 -0.93 0.65
C VAL A 92 -1.83 -0.62 2.06
N SER A 93 -2.74 -0.57 3.05
CA SER A 93 -2.38 -0.36 4.46
C SER A 93 -1.55 0.92 4.64
N MET A 94 -0.32 0.84 5.17
CA MET A 94 0.63 1.97 5.21
C MET A 94 0.83 2.58 3.82
N GLY A 95 0.89 1.78 2.77
CA GLY A 95 0.97 2.28 1.39
C GLY A 95 -0.23 3.13 0.99
N GLY A 96 -1.42 2.86 1.54
CA GLY A 96 -2.60 3.70 1.38
C GLY A 96 -2.46 5.05 2.09
N ALA A 97 -1.83 5.08 3.26
CA ALA A 97 -1.48 6.32 3.96
C ALA A 97 -0.45 7.14 3.15
N ILE A 98 0.53 6.47 2.53
CA ILE A 98 1.51 7.10 1.63
C ILE A 98 0.81 7.62 0.35
N ALA A 99 -0.10 6.83 -0.24
CA ALA A 99 -0.83 7.23 -1.45
C ALA A 99 -1.70 8.49 -1.23
N GLN A 100 -2.26 8.67 -0.03
CA GLN A 100 -2.94 9.91 0.36
C GLN A 100 -1.97 11.10 0.32
N GLN A 101 -0.77 10.95 0.84
CA GLN A 101 0.27 11.98 0.79
C GLN A 101 0.74 12.25 -0.65
N VAL A 102 0.87 11.22 -1.49
CA VAL A 102 1.15 11.38 -2.93
C VAL A 102 0.09 12.25 -3.60
N ALA A 103 -1.20 11.98 -3.33
CA ALA A 103 -2.30 12.74 -3.90
C ALA A 103 -2.33 14.20 -3.38
N LEU A 104 -1.98 14.44 -2.11
CA LEU A 104 -1.89 15.79 -1.53
C LEU A 104 -0.70 16.59 -2.09
N GLN A 105 0.44 15.93 -2.36
CA GLN A 105 1.65 16.59 -2.85
C GLN A 105 1.66 16.79 -4.38
N ALA A 106 0.92 15.96 -5.12
CA ALA A 106 0.89 16.03 -6.58
C ALA A 106 -0.56 15.89 -7.13
N PRO A 107 -1.52 16.72 -6.68
CA PRO A 107 -2.93 16.55 -6.98
C PRO A 107 -3.24 16.59 -8.49
N ASP A 108 -2.53 17.40 -9.27
CA ASP A 108 -2.74 17.54 -10.70
C ASP A 108 -2.19 16.35 -11.51
N ARG A 109 -1.28 15.57 -10.91
CA ARG A 109 -0.66 14.39 -11.54
C ARG A 109 -1.42 13.10 -11.25
N VAL A 110 -2.19 13.02 -10.16
CA VAL A 110 -2.92 11.80 -9.78
C VAL A 110 -4.24 11.72 -10.54
N ALA A 111 -4.31 10.82 -11.51
CA ALA A 111 -5.50 10.58 -12.33
C ALA A 111 -6.63 9.93 -11.52
N SER A 112 -6.29 8.96 -10.67
CA SER A 112 -7.18 8.36 -9.68
C SER A 112 -6.39 7.73 -8.52
N LEU A 113 -7.07 7.56 -7.39
CA LEU A 113 -6.51 7.05 -6.14
C LEU A 113 -7.26 5.78 -5.72
N VAL A 114 -6.53 4.71 -5.39
CA VAL A 114 -7.09 3.48 -4.82
C VAL A 114 -6.49 3.26 -3.44
N LEU A 115 -7.33 3.28 -2.42
CA LEU A 115 -6.97 3.12 -1.01
C LEU A 115 -7.50 1.78 -0.50
N VAL A 116 -6.60 0.87 -0.13
CA VAL A 116 -6.97 -0.49 0.27
C VAL A 116 -6.60 -0.72 1.73
N SER A 117 -7.58 -1.14 2.55
CA SER A 117 -7.35 -1.53 3.96
C SER A 117 -6.48 -0.51 4.70
N THR A 118 -6.87 0.78 4.69
CA THR A 118 -6.05 1.89 5.18
C THR A 118 -6.86 2.89 6.02
N TRP A 119 -6.19 3.90 6.54
CA TRP A 119 -6.75 4.91 7.42
C TRP A 119 -6.23 6.31 7.06
N GLY A 120 -6.94 7.36 7.49
CA GLY A 120 -6.51 8.75 7.27
C GLY A 120 -5.94 9.43 8.52
N ARG A 121 -6.17 8.83 9.70
CA ARG A 121 -5.64 9.28 10.99
C ARG A 121 -5.45 8.09 11.90
N THR A 122 -4.29 7.97 12.52
CA THR A 122 -4.03 6.96 13.55
C THR A 122 -4.74 7.35 14.83
N ASP A 123 -5.74 6.54 15.21
CA ASP A 123 -6.47 6.67 16.45
C ASP A 123 -5.81 5.87 17.59
N PRO A 124 -6.30 5.97 18.85
CA PRO A 124 -5.73 5.21 19.95
C PRO A 124 -5.71 3.69 19.76
N PHE A 125 -6.67 3.12 19.01
CA PHE A 125 -6.69 1.68 18.74
C PHE A 125 -5.51 1.28 17.82
N LEU A 126 -5.36 1.95 16.68
CA LEU A 126 -4.23 1.68 15.76
C LEU A 126 -2.89 1.96 16.42
N ASN A 127 -2.80 3.04 17.20
CA ASN A 127 -1.58 3.34 17.95
C ASN A 127 -1.21 2.18 18.89
N ALA A 128 -2.18 1.64 19.64
CA ALA A 128 -1.92 0.52 20.54
C ALA A 128 -1.46 -0.75 19.80
N VAL A 129 -2.05 -1.04 18.63
CA VAL A 129 -1.63 -2.19 17.79
C VAL A 129 -0.20 -1.99 17.29
N PHE A 130 0.11 -0.83 16.70
CA PHE A 130 1.44 -0.54 16.17
C PHE A 130 2.52 -0.52 17.26
N GLU A 131 2.24 0.06 18.41
CA GLU A 131 3.16 0.00 19.56
C GLU A 131 3.36 -1.43 20.05
N GLY A 132 2.30 -2.24 20.08
CA GLY A 132 2.40 -3.66 20.38
C GLY A 132 3.33 -4.40 19.40
N TRP A 133 3.19 -4.14 18.10
CA TRP A 133 4.07 -4.72 17.07
C TRP A 133 5.52 -4.26 17.22
N ARG A 134 5.74 -2.98 17.50
CA ARG A 134 7.07 -2.43 17.76
C ARG A 134 7.77 -3.10 18.95
N LEU A 135 7.02 -3.39 20.02
CA LEU A 135 7.55 -4.12 21.17
C LEU A 135 7.84 -5.60 20.86
N MET A 136 7.06 -6.24 20.01
CA MET A 136 7.22 -7.66 19.69
C MET A 136 8.34 -7.91 18.68
N ILE A 137 8.55 -7.03 17.69
CA ILE A 137 9.53 -7.25 16.62
C ILE A 137 10.97 -7.42 17.14
N SER A 138 11.33 -6.74 18.23
CA SER A 138 12.65 -6.84 18.85
C SER A 138 12.84 -8.06 19.74
N ARG A 139 11.77 -8.82 20.03
CA ARG A 139 11.76 -9.93 20.98
C ARG A 139 11.44 -11.29 20.37
N LEU A 140 10.83 -11.29 19.20
CA LEU A 140 10.39 -12.51 18.52
C LEU A 140 11.28 -12.80 17.31
N THR A 141 11.39 -14.07 16.94
CA THR A 141 11.92 -14.42 15.63
C THR A 141 10.97 -13.94 14.54
N PRO A 142 11.45 -13.71 13.28
CA PRO A 142 10.58 -13.30 12.19
C PRO A 142 9.33 -14.19 12.02
N GLY A 143 9.50 -15.50 12.13
CA GLY A 143 8.37 -16.44 12.04
C GLY A 143 7.38 -16.35 13.20
N GLN A 144 7.85 -16.13 14.42
CA GLN A 144 6.98 -15.90 15.57
C GLN A 144 6.24 -14.57 15.43
N PHE A 145 6.92 -13.52 14.97
CA PHE A 145 6.30 -12.23 14.75
C PHE A 145 5.21 -12.29 13.68
N LEU A 146 5.47 -12.92 12.52
CA LEU A 146 4.45 -13.17 11.48
C LEU A 146 3.24 -13.92 12.04
N ALA A 147 3.45 -14.94 12.86
CA ALA A 147 2.37 -15.69 13.48
C ALA A 147 1.50 -14.82 14.42
N THR A 148 2.11 -13.81 15.11
CA THR A 148 1.35 -12.88 15.94
C THR A 148 0.58 -11.85 15.12
N GLN A 149 1.01 -11.56 13.89
CA GLN A 149 0.31 -10.64 12.99
C GLN A 149 -0.84 -11.32 12.22
N ALA A 150 -0.74 -12.62 11.97
CA ALA A 150 -1.71 -13.35 11.14
C ALA A 150 -3.20 -13.11 11.52
N PRO A 151 -3.60 -13.10 12.81
CA PRO A 151 -4.99 -12.81 13.19
C PRO A 151 -5.45 -11.38 12.86
N TRP A 152 -4.52 -10.42 12.77
CA TRP A 152 -4.81 -9.03 12.39
C TRP A 152 -4.95 -8.83 10.89
N LEU A 153 -4.22 -9.67 10.12
CA LEU A 153 -4.11 -9.52 8.67
C LEU A 153 -5.07 -10.40 7.89
N LEU A 154 -5.43 -11.55 8.46
CA LEU A 154 -6.19 -12.57 7.75
C LEU A 154 -7.57 -12.81 8.39
N SER A 155 -8.57 -13.05 7.55
CA SER A 155 -9.90 -13.42 8.05
C SER A 155 -9.89 -14.78 8.75
N PRO A 156 -10.81 -15.04 9.70
CA PRO A 156 -10.95 -16.34 10.35
C PRO A 156 -11.14 -17.48 9.34
N ARG A 157 -11.87 -17.23 8.26
CA ARG A 157 -12.10 -18.20 7.18
C ARG A 157 -10.80 -18.58 6.49
N PHE A 158 -9.96 -17.62 6.19
CA PHE A 158 -8.68 -17.83 5.50
C PHE A 158 -7.67 -18.55 6.41
N LEU A 159 -7.62 -18.18 7.69
CA LEU A 159 -6.81 -18.87 8.70
C LEU A 159 -7.21 -20.34 8.92
N ALA A 160 -8.52 -20.65 8.81
CA ALA A 160 -9.01 -22.02 8.96
C ALA A 160 -8.62 -22.94 7.78
N SER A 161 -8.31 -22.37 6.60
CA SER A 161 -7.94 -23.11 5.40
C SER A 161 -6.88 -22.33 4.63
N PRO A 162 -5.61 -22.31 5.11
CA PRO A 162 -4.53 -21.61 4.46
C PRO A 162 -4.32 -22.11 3.03
N THR A 163 -4.23 -21.18 2.08
CA THR A 163 -3.97 -21.54 0.69
C THR A 163 -2.49 -21.82 0.44
N PRO A 164 -2.12 -22.62 -0.58
CA PRO A 164 -0.72 -22.80 -0.97
C PRO A 164 -0.01 -21.47 -1.24
N GLU A 165 -0.73 -20.48 -1.76
CA GLU A 165 -0.21 -19.13 -2.05
C GLU A 165 0.21 -18.40 -0.77
N LEU A 166 -0.56 -18.51 0.32
CA LEU A 166 -0.17 -17.95 1.63
C LEU A 166 1.11 -18.59 2.13
N VAL A 167 1.19 -19.92 2.09
CA VAL A 167 2.38 -20.65 2.53
C VAL A 167 3.62 -20.25 1.70
N ALA A 168 3.44 -20.07 0.38
CA ALA A 168 4.50 -19.61 -0.52
C ALA A 168 4.93 -18.17 -0.22
N LEU A 169 3.96 -17.28 0.07
CA LEU A 169 4.23 -15.88 0.43
C LEU A 169 5.05 -15.79 1.72
N GLU A 170 4.62 -16.46 2.80
CA GLU A 170 5.35 -16.48 4.07
C GLU A 170 6.76 -17.03 3.92
N LYS A 171 6.92 -18.13 3.15
CA LYS A 171 8.22 -18.69 2.84
C LYS A 171 9.09 -17.67 2.09
N GLY A 172 8.56 -17.04 1.05
CA GLY A 172 9.24 -16.03 0.26
C GLY A 172 9.68 -14.83 1.11
N MET A 173 8.83 -14.34 2.01
CA MET A 173 9.19 -13.26 2.93
C MET A 173 10.39 -13.63 3.80
N ARG A 174 10.40 -14.83 4.36
CA ARG A 174 11.54 -15.32 5.18
C ARG A 174 12.81 -15.46 4.37
N GLU A 175 12.73 -16.00 3.15
CA GLU A 175 13.88 -16.19 2.25
C GLU A 175 14.49 -14.86 1.80
N ARG A 176 13.67 -13.79 1.65
CA ARG A 176 14.11 -12.44 1.34
C ARG A 176 14.62 -11.65 2.56
N GLY A 177 14.64 -12.27 3.75
CA GLY A 177 15.12 -11.62 4.97
C GLY A 177 14.15 -10.62 5.57
N TRP A 178 12.84 -10.92 5.52
CA TRP A 178 11.81 -10.12 6.19
C TRP A 178 11.79 -10.35 7.73
N PRO A 179 11.61 -9.29 8.54
CA PRO A 179 11.71 -7.87 8.18
C PRO A 179 13.15 -7.49 7.85
N ARG A 180 13.38 -6.44 7.08
CA ARG A 180 14.74 -6.02 6.67
C ARG A 180 15.68 -5.84 7.87
N SER A 181 15.25 -5.11 8.87
CA SER A 181 15.87 -5.02 10.19
C SER A 181 14.84 -4.56 11.23
N VAL A 182 15.11 -4.77 12.51
CA VAL A 182 14.25 -4.27 13.59
C VAL A 182 14.17 -2.74 13.56
N PRO A 183 15.27 -1.97 13.47
CA PRO A 183 15.20 -0.51 13.39
C PRO A 183 14.43 0.00 12.16
N ALA A 184 14.55 -0.69 11.01
CA ALA A 184 13.80 -0.37 9.80
C ALA A 184 12.28 -0.51 10.01
N PHE A 185 11.84 -1.62 10.58
CA PHE A 185 10.44 -1.84 10.91
C PHE A 185 9.92 -0.81 11.93
N GLU A 186 10.70 -0.51 12.96
CA GLU A 186 10.33 0.46 13.99
C GLU A 186 10.15 1.87 13.43
N ARG A 187 10.98 2.30 12.45
CA ARG A 187 10.81 3.60 11.76
C ARG A 187 9.53 3.63 10.94
N GLN A 188 9.22 2.57 10.20
CA GLN A 188 7.96 2.49 9.46
C GLN A 188 6.75 2.50 10.39
N VAL A 189 6.81 1.80 11.53
CA VAL A 189 5.78 1.87 12.58
C VAL A 189 5.62 3.30 13.08
N GLY A 190 6.72 4.01 13.31
CA GLY A 190 6.69 5.43 13.67
C GLY A 190 5.96 6.30 12.65
N ALA A 191 6.20 6.06 11.36
CA ALA A 191 5.48 6.74 10.27
C ALA A 191 3.98 6.43 10.26
N CYS A 192 3.59 5.17 10.53
CA CYS A 192 2.18 4.78 10.69
C CYS A 192 1.51 5.50 11.86
N ILE A 193 2.16 5.55 13.02
CA ILE A 193 1.65 6.21 14.23
C ILE A 193 1.46 7.71 14.01
N ALA A 194 2.40 8.36 13.34
CA ALA A 194 2.38 9.80 13.10
C ALA A 194 1.41 10.22 11.98
N HIS A 195 0.83 9.27 11.22
CA HIS A 195 -0.03 9.59 10.08
C HIS A 195 -1.35 10.23 10.51
N ASP A 196 -1.56 11.49 10.09
CA ASP A 196 -2.80 12.24 10.26
C ASP A 196 -3.00 13.24 9.12
N VAL A 197 -3.80 12.84 8.14
CA VAL A 197 -4.21 13.70 7.02
C VAL A 197 -5.73 13.73 6.83
N LEU A 198 -6.48 13.03 7.66
CA LEU A 198 -7.93 12.87 7.46
C LEU A 198 -8.63 14.20 7.28
N GLY A 199 -8.28 15.21 8.09
CA GLY A 199 -8.91 16.53 8.06
C GLY A 199 -8.62 17.36 6.80
N VAL A 200 -7.53 17.04 6.06
CA VAL A 200 -7.14 17.78 4.84
C VAL A 200 -7.53 17.06 3.54
N LEU A 201 -8.00 15.82 3.61
CA LEU A 201 -8.38 15.06 2.40
C LEU A 201 -9.55 15.67 1.64
N ALA A 202 -10.38 16.49 2.27
CA ALA A 202 -11.52 17.15 1.64
C ALA A 202 -11.14 18.09 0.49
N ILE A 203 -9.88 18.54 0.42
CA ILE A 203 -9.40 19.36 -0.70
C ILE A 203 -9.20 18.57 -2.00
N LEU A 204 -9.06 17.25 -1.91
CA LEU A 204 -8.80 16.40 -3.06
C LEU A 204 -10.06 16.23 -3.92
N GLN A 205 -9.92 16.53 -5.21
CA GLN A 205 -10.94 16.28 -6.21
C GLN A 205 -10.64 15.00 -7.05
N THR A 206 -9.63 14.28 -6.65
CA THR A 206 -9.18 13.04 -7.31
C THR A 206 -10.24 11.95 -7.15
N PRO A 207 -10.71 11.33 -8.25
CA PRO A 207 -11.57 10.14 -8.15
C PRO A 207 -10.90 9.07 -7.29
N THR A 208 -11.60 8.59 -6.26
CA THR A 208 -11.02 7.69 -5.28
C THR A 208 -11.86 6.42 -5.12
N LEU A 209 -11.23 5.27 -5.12
CA LEU A 209 -11.80 4.00 -4.69
C LEU A 209 -11.23 3.66 -3.31
N VAL A 210 -12.10 3.47 -2.33
CA VAL A 210 -11.74 2.95 -1.00
C VAL A 210 -12.22 1.51 -0.92
N LEU A 211 -11.30 0.55 -0.75
CA LEU A 211 -11.61 -0.87 -0.60
C LEU A 211 -11.20 -1.35 0.79
N THR A 212 -12.07 -2.12 1.43
CA THR A 212 -11.83 -2.71 2.76
C THR A 212 -12.44 -4.09 2.83
N GLY A 213 -11.78 -5.04 3.47
CA GLY A 213 -12.37 -6.31 3.84
C GLY A 213 -13.42 -6.12 4.96
N GLU A 214 -14.55 -6.82 4.88
CA GLU A 214 -15.58 -6.74 5.93
C GLU A 214 -15.09 -7.29 7.27
N ASP A 215 -14.21 -8.32 7.22
CA ASP A 215 -13.63 -8.99 8.39
C ASP A 215 -12.24 -8.40 8.77
N ASP A 216 -11.86 -7.26 8.20
CA ASP A 216 -10.62 -6.56 8.57
C ASP A 216 -10.73 -6.02 9.99
N ILE A 217 -9.95 -6.58 10.92
CA ILE A 217 -9.93 -6.15 12.32
C ILE A 217 -8.77 -5.18 12.61
N LEU A 218 -7.78 -5.07 11.72
CA LEU A 218 -6.69 -4.12 11.86
C LEU A 218 -7.13 -2.72 11.44
N THR A 219 -7.65 -2.59 10.24
CA THR A 219 -8.28 -1.36 9.74
C THR A 219 -9.74 -1.60 9.40
N PRO A 220 -10.60 -1.80 10.42
CA PRO A 220 -12.01 -2.11 10.22
C PRO A 220 -12.72 -1.15 9.27
N PRO A 221 -13.83 -1.56 8.65
CA PRO A 221 -14.59 -0.75 7.70
C PRO A 221 -14.92 0.69 8.14
N ARG A 222 -14.87 0.99 9.43
CA ARG A 222 -15.05 2.36 9.94
C ARG A 222 -14.01 3.33 9.40
N TYR A 223 -12.75 2.88 9.18
CA TYR A 223 -11.70 3.74 8.61
C TYR A 223 -11.97 4.02 7.13
N GLY A 224 -12.35 3.00 6.36
CA GLY A 224 -12.74 3.18 4.97
C GLY A 224 -13.96 4.11 4.81
N ARG A 225 -14.96 3.99 5.71
CA ARG A 225 -16.11 4.92 5.74
C ARG A 225 -15.69 6.35 6.08
N ALA A 226 -14.77 6.53 7.03
CA ALA A 226 -14.25 7.85 7.38
C ALA A 226 -13.51 8.49 6.19
N LEU A 227 -12.66 7.73 5.49
CA LEU A 227 -11.97 8.19 4.28
C LEU A 227 -12.97 8.58 3.18
N ALA A 228 -13.95 7.71 2.88
CA ALA A 228 -14.95 7.97 1.85
C ALA A 228 -15.82 9.19 2.18
N ALA A 229 -16.10 9.44 3.44
CA ALA A 229 -16.86 10.61 3.88
C ALA A 229 -16.09 11.93 3.72
N MET A 230 -14.76 11.89 3.83
CA MET A 230 -13.91 13.08 3.69
C MET A 230 -13.54 13.39 2.23
N LEU A 231 -13.48 12.37 1.38
CA LEU A 231 -13.10 12.50 -0.03
C LEU A 231 -14.34 12.77 -0.88
N GLY A 232 -14.44 13.94 -1.49
CA GLY A 232 -15.64 14.39 -2.22
C GLY A 232 -16.03 13.54 -3.44
N ARG A 233 -15.12 12.72 -3.96
CA ARG A 233 -15.32 11.84 -5.14
C ARG A 233 -14.92 10.40 -4.85
N ALA A 234 -15.31 9.87 -3.69
CA ALA A 234 -14.96 8.52 -3.27
C ALA A 234 -16.09 7.52 -3.49
N GLU A 235 -15.72 6.33 -3.95
CA GLU A 235 -16.53 5.11 -3.95
C GLU A 235 -16.02 4.18 -2.85
N LEU A 236 -16.91 3.73 -1.96
CA LEU A 236 -16.57 2.72 -0.95
C LEU A 236 -16.96 1.33 -1.43
N GLY A 237 -16.03 0.40 -1.40
CA GLY A 237 -16.23 -1.02 -1.65
C GLY A 237 -15.90 -1.86 -0.44
N LEU A 238 -16.77 -2.79 -0.09
CA LEU A 238 -16.51 -3.81 0.90
C LEU A 238 -16.33 -5.17 0.21
N LEU A 239 -15.37 -5.96 0.69
CA LEU A 239 -15.11 -7.32 0.24
C LEU A 239 -15.59 -8.30 1.33
N THR A 240 -16.67 -9.00 1.05
CA THR A 240 -17.34 -9.85 2.02
C THR A 240 -16.50 -11.08 2.40
N GLY A 241 -16.34 -11.33 3.69
CA GLY A 241 -15.59 -12.45 4.23
C GLY A 241 -14.07 -12.35 4.04
N VAL A 242 -13.56 -11.15 3.84
CA VAL A 242 -12.14 -10.84 3.59
C VAL A 242 -11.59 -10.00 4.74
N GLY A 243 -10.39 -10.34 5.20
CA GLY A 243 -9.64 -9.59 6.22
C GLY A 243 -8.86 -8.42 5.64
N HIS A 244 -7.77 -8.07 6.30
CA HIS A 244 -6.90 -6.96 5.90
C HIS A 244 -6.15 -7.23 4.59
N ALA A 245 -5.70 -8.46 4.38
CA ALA A 245 -4.90 -8.85 3.21
C ALA A 245 -5.78 -9.13 1.98
N CYS A 246 -6.53 -8.13 1.52
CA CYS A 246 -7.51 -8.25 0.43
C CYS A 246 -6.92 -8.85 -0.85
N LEU A 247 -5.67 -8.50 -1.19
CA LEU A 247 -5.00 -8.99 -2.41
C LEU A 247 -4.72 -10.50 -2.34
N LEU A 248 -4.48 -11.01 -1.16
CA LEU A 248 -4.16 -12.41 -0.91
C LEU A 248 -5.41 -13.26 -0.76
N GLU A 249 -6.38 -12.78 0.03
CA GLU A 249 -7.59 -13.54 0.34
C GLU A 249 -8.60 -13.56 -0.80
N SER A 250 -8.63 -12.53 -1.63
CA SER A 250 -9.64 -12.37 -2.68
C SER A 250 -9.04 -11.74 -3.96
N PRO A 251 -7.99 -12.35 -4.56
CA PRO A 251 -7.20 -11.74 -5.62
C PRO A 251 -8.03 -11.37 -6.86
N LYS A 252 -8.92 -12.27 -7.33
CA LYS A 252 -9.75 -12.02 -8.53
C LYS A 252 -10.80 -10.93 -8.30
N PRO A 253 -11.70 -11.01 -7.29
CA PRO A 253 -12.65 -9.94 -7.01
C PRO A 253 -11.99 -8.60 -6.72
N PHE A 254 -10.84 -8.61 -6.02
CA PHE A 254 -10.04 -7.42 -5.78
C PHE A 254 -9.57 -6.79 -7.10
N ALA A 255 -8.87 -7.56 -7.94
CA ALA A 255 -8.33 -7.08 -9.21
C ALA A 255 -9.42 -6.57 -10.15
N GLU A 256 -10.54 -7.29 -10.29
CA GLU A 256 -11.69 -6.87 -11.11
C GLU A 256 -12.25 -5.51 -10.64
N ARG A 257 -12.35 -5.31 -9.34
CA ARG A 257 -12.88 -4.06 -8.78
C ARG A 257 -11.94 -2.89 -9.05
N VAL A 258 -10.65 -3.09 -8.82
CA VAL A 258 -9.60 -2.10 -9.07
C VAL A 258 -9.53 -1.75 -10.56
N LEU A 259 -9.38 -2.74 -11.43
CA LEU A 259 -9.22 -2.51 -12.87
C LEU A 259 -10.46 -1.86 -13.50
N ARG A 260 -11.67 -2.25 -13.07
CA ARG A 260 -12.91 -1.60 -13.48
C ARG A 260 -12.96 -0.13 -13.07
N PHE A 261 -12.49 0.20 -11.86
CA PHE A 261 -12.42 1.58 -11.40
C PHE A 261 -11.39 2.38 -12.23
N LEU A 262 -10.18 1.87 -12.41
CA LEU A 262 -9.13 2.52 -13.21
C LEU A 262 -9.60 2.78 -14.65
N ALA A 263 -10.25 1.81 -15.30
CA ALA A 263 -10.75 1.95 -16.66
C ALA A 263 -11.79 3.09 -16.83
N ARG A 264 -12.60 3.38 -15.80
CA ARG A 264 -13.53 4.52 -15.81
C ARG A 264 -12.85 5.88 -15.69
N HIS A 265 -11.62 5.90 -15.20
CA HIS A 265 -10.82 7.10 -14.98
C HIS A 265 -9.56 7.12 -15.85
N ALA A 266 -9.53 6.27 -16.88
CA ALA A 266 -8.50 6.26 -17.90
C ALA A 266 -8.41 7.66 -18.54
N GLN A 267 -7.19 8.07 -18.83
CA GLN A 267 -6.96 9.32 -19.56
C GLN A 267 -7.51 9.16 -20.98
N ALA A 268 -8.20 10.16 -21.49
CA ALA A 268 -8.53 10.19 -22.91
C ALA A 268 -7.23 9.98 -23.70
N ARG A 269 -7.17 8.92 -24.52
CA ARG A 269 -6.02 8.72 -25.41
C ARG A 269 -5.95 9.96 -26.27
N GLY A 270 -4.95 10.84 -25.99
CA GLY A 270 -4.69 11.93 -26.89
C GLY A 270 -4.47 11.33 -28.26
N GLU A 271 -5.24 11.77 -29.24
CA GLU A 271 -4.97 11.51 -30.64
C GLU A 271 -3.51 11.94 -30.86
N ALA A 272 -2.67 10.94 -31.13
CA ALA A 272 -1.29 11.21 -31.50
C ALA A 272 -1.35 12.00 -32.82
N ALA A 273 -1.06 13.30 -32.74
CA ALA A 273 -0.81 14.14 -33.88
C ALA A 273 0.54 13.82 -34.51
#